data_5f72476aa7d83207b47c463856ac4c08
#
_entry.id   5f72476aa7d83207b47c463856ac4c08
#
_cell.length_a   1.000
_cell.length_b   1.000
_cell.length_c   1.000
_cell.angle_alpha   90.00
_cell.angle_beta   90.00
_cell.angle_gamma   90.00
#
_symmetry.space_group_name_H-M   'P 1'
#
loop_
_entity.id
_entity.type
_entity.pdbx_description
1 polymer ?
#
loop_
_entity_poly.entity_id
_entity_poly.type
_entity_poly.pdbx_seq_one_letter_code
_entity_poly.pdbx_strand_id
1 'polypeptide(L)'
;MAEFIGSIDQGTTSSRFLIFNKAGEPVASHQEEFSQIYPQPGWHEHDPEEIVSSVHNCIEGAVEAFKKDGNSVDSIKAIGITNQRETTVVWDIESGEALYNAIVWTDTRSQHIVKELKSRKGADELTQKCGLPLSTYPSVTKLLWLLKNEPRVKEAYEKGTLAFGTIDAWLVYKLNGHEKRVFVSDPTNASRTMFMDIHTLKYNPELIAFFGDEEFDLSRIHMPDIVKSSDAKAYGTIGSGVLSGFSLTGCLGDQSAALVGQKGFDAGSAKNTYGTGSFILYNTGNKPVISTHGLLTTVAYDFDGTPSYALEGSIAVAGSGVKFLMNNLGFSFDSSKITELAGTVENNGGLVFVTAFSGLFAPYWITDTQGTIFGITQHTQRGHIARATLEAVCYQTKAVLDAMEKDSGHPLQELKVDGGMSNSELCMQIQADILAENKIPIVRPKMRETTALGAAIAAGFAAGVWKNFEELKEVNTVGETVFEAKMEAKDSAKGIKRWERAVNMCRGWLVDDE
;
A
#
# COMPACT_ATOMS: atom_id res chain seq x y z
N MET A 1 -34.98 2.38 -4.52
CA MET A 1 -34.21 3.56 -4.08
C MET A 1 -32.75 3.29 -4.49
N ALA A 2 -32.01 4.31 -4.87
CA ALA A 2 -30.60 4.17 -5.15
C ALA A 2 -29.87 3.72 -3.87
N GLU A 3 -28.90 2.83 -4.01
CA GLU A 3 -28.06 2.34 -2.91
C GLU A 3 -26.66 2.90 -3.06
N PHE A 4 -26.11 3.40 -1.95
CA PHE A 4 -24.78 3.99 -1.90
C PHE A 4 -23.95 3.33 -0.81
N ILE A 5 -22.64 3.41 -0.95
CA ILE A 5 -21.69 2.86 -0.02
C ILE A 5 -20.67 3.95 0.34
N GLY A 6 -20.42 4.15 1.64
CA GLY A 6 -19.38 5.03 2.13
C GLY A 6 -18.03 4.31 2.19
N SER A 7 -16.95 5.06 2.01
CA SER A 7 -15.59 4.58 2.10
C SER A 7 -14.71 5.59 2.83
N ILE A 8 -14.12 5.18 3.94
CA ILE A 8 -13.05 5.89 4.63
C ILE A 8 -11.75 5.45 3.99
N ASP A 9 -10.98 6.38 3.45
CA ASP A 9 -9.65 6.12 2.89
C ASP A 9 -8.62 6.94 3.70
N GLN A 10 -7.99 6.28 4.67
CA GLN A 10 -6.99 6.87 5.54
C GLN A 10 -5.59 6.59 5.00
N GLY A 11 -5.04 7.51 4.22
CA GLY A 11 -3.71 7.44 3.63
C GLY A 11 -2.60 7.96 4.55
N THR A 12 -1.36 7.97 4.04
CA THR A 12 -0.20 8.46 4.80
C THR A 12 -0.22 9.96 5.03
N THR A 13 -0.78 10.75 4.11
CA THR A 13 -0.72 12.22 4.18
C THR A 13 -2.08 12.89 4.34
N SER A 14 -3.17 12.16 4.12
CA SER A 14 -4.53 12.69 4.17
C SER A 14 -5.53 11.60 4.47
N SER A 15 -6.65 11.99 5.04
CA SER A 15 -7.86 11.18 5.15
C SER A 15 -8.86 11.62 4.10
N ARG A 16 -9.68 10.70 3.62
CA ARG A 16 -10.77 10.96 2.66
C ARG A 16 -12.01 10.18 3.06
N PHE A 17 -13.17 10.73 2.74
CA PHE A 17 -14.41 9.98 2.73
C PHE A 17 -15.10 10.16 1.38
N LEU A 18 -15.42 9.05 0.74
CA LEU A 18 -16.11 9.02 -0.55
C LEU A 18 -17.40 8.23 -0.42
N ILE A 19 -18.42 8.67 -1.16
CA ILE A 19 -19.68 7.94 -1.28
C ILE A 19 -19.83 7.49 -2.73
N PHE A 20 -19.96 6.19 -2.92
CA PHE A 20 -20.06 5.55 -4.24
C PHE A 20 -21.50 5.07 -4.51
N ASN A 21 -21.92 5.15 -5.77
CA ASN A 21 -23.09 4.44 -6.26
C ASN A 21 -22.75 2.96 -6.58
N LYS A 22 -23.73 2.15 -6.91
CA LYS A 22 -23.55 0.73 -7.24
C LYS A 22 -22.68 0.49 -8.48
N ALA A 23 -22.55 1.47 -9.39
CA ALA A 23 -21.64 1.38 -10.55
C ALA A 23 -20.18 1.67 -10.21
N GLY A 24 -19.88 2.06 -8.96
CA GLY A 24 -18.53 2.41 -8.51
C GLY A 24 -18.12 3.84 -8.85
N GLU A 25 -19.08 4.71 -9.14
CA GLU A 25 -18.83 6.13 -9.40
C GLU A 25 -18.94 6.91 -8.08
N PRO A 26 -17.96 7.77 -7.76
CA PRO A 26 -18.05 8.64 -6.59
C PRO A 26 -19.09 9.75 -6.85
N VAL A 27 -20.03 9.88 -5.93
CA VAL A 27 -21.10 10.89 -5.98
C VAL A 27 -20.88 12.03 -5.00
N ALA A 28 -20.10 11.83 -3.96
CA ALA A 28 -19.64 12.87 -3.05
C ALA A 28 -18.29 12.47 -2.43
N SER A 29 -17.48 13.46 -2.10
CA SER A 29 -16.21 13.22 -1.43
C SER A 29 -15.75 14.43 -0.64
N HIS A 30 -14.93 14.19 0.38
CA HIS A 30 -14.17 15.22 1.08
C HIS A 30 -12.81 14.67 1.47
N GLN A 31 -11.79 15.53 1.46
CA GLN A 31 -10.41 15.17 1.82
C GLN A 31 -9.84 16.21 2.77
N GLU A 32 -9.08 15.76 3.74
CA GLU A 32 -8.33 16.59 4.69
C GLU A 32 -6.92 16.05 4.88
N GLU A 33 -5.92 16.92 4.77
CA GLU A 33 -4.54 16.61 5.12
C GLU A 33 -4.37 16.73 6.63
N PHE A 34 -3.44 15.96 7.21
CA PHE A 34 -3.08 16.03 8.62
C PHE A 34 -1.58 16.15 8.81
N SER A 35 -1.16 16.50 10.01
CA SER A 35 0.22 16.83 10.36
C SER A 35 1.16 15.65 10.14
N GLN A 36 2.28 15.93 9.48
CA GLN A 36 3.40 14.99 9.32
C GLN A 36 4.49 15.41 10.30
N ILE A 37 4.86 14.53 11.23
CA ILE A 37 5.79 14.82 12.32
C ILE A 37 7.11 14.10 12.07
N TYR A 38 8.22 14.83 12.00
CA TYR A 38 9.56 14.31 11.76
C TYR A 38 10.51 14.72 12.90
N PRO A 39 10.49 14.04 14.07
CA PRO A 39 11.27 14.45 15.24
C PRO A 39 12.79 14.40 15.04
N GLN A 40 13.26 13.43 14.23
CA GLN A 40 14.66 13.22 13.92
C GLN A 40 14.81 12.65 12.49
N PRO A 41 16.01 12.68 11.88
CA PRO A 41 16.25 12.02 10.60
C PRO A 41 15.86 10.54 10.63
N GLY A 42 15.04 10.12 9.68
CA GLY A 42 14.51 8.75 9.58
C GLY A 42 13.30 8.45 10.48
N TRP A 43 12.87 9.39 11.33
CA TRP A 43 11.68 9.26 12.16
C TRP A 43 10.48 9.89 11.45
N HIS A 44 9.35 9.20 11.50
CA HIS A 44 8.10 9.69 10.94
C HIS A 44 6.92 9.26 11.81
N GLU A 45 6.14 10.23 12.27
CA GLU A 45 5.04 10.03 13.20
C GLU A 45 3.78 10.78 12.76
N HIS A 46 2.63 10.28 13.22
CA HIS A 46 1.34 10.97 13.14
C HIS A 46 0.71 11.05 14.53
N ASP A 47 -0.08 12.09 14.77
CA ASP A 47 -0.98 12.13 15.91
C ASP A 47 -2.18 11.22 15.67
N PRO A 48 -2.38 10.15 16.49
CA PRO A 48 -3.50 9.23 16.31
C PRO A 48 -4.87 9.87 16.45
N GLU A 49 -5.00 10.90 17.28
CA GLU A 49 -6.27 11.63 17.48
C GLU A 49 -6.56 12.57 16.31
N GLU A 50 -5.53 13.20 15.72
CA GLU A 50 -5.69 14.00 14.51
C GLU A 50 -6.15 13.13 13.33
N ILE A 51 -5.65 11.90 13.20
CA ILE A 51 -6.15 10.93 12.21
C ILE A 51 -7.65 10.69 12.39
N VAL A 52 -8.12 10.42 13.61
CA VAL A 52 -9.55 10.18 13.88
C VAL A 52 -10.37 11.44 13.59
N SER A 53 -9.90 12.61 14.01
CA SER A 53 -10.56 13.88 13.77
C SER A 53 -10.69 14.18 12.27
N SER A 54 -9.63 13.98 11.51
CA SER A 54 -9.65 14.17 10.05
C SER A 54 -10.65 13.23 9.35
N VAL A 55 -10.80 11.99 9.83
CA VAL A 55 -11.81 11.05 9.31
C VAL A 55 -13.23 11.57 9.60
N HIS A 56 -13.51 12.06 10.83
CA HIS A 56 -14.80 12.65 11.13
C HIS A 56 -15.11 13.88 10.28
N ASN A 57 -14.15 14.79 10.11
CA ASN A 57 -14.29 15.96 9.24
C ASN A 57 -14.57 15.57 7.79
N CYS A 58 -13.88 14.55 7.29
CA CYS A 58 -14.12 14.03 5.93
C CYS A 58 -15.51 13.43 5.77
N ILE A 59 -16.00 12.69 6.76
CA ILE A 59 -17.37 12.16 6.78
C ILE A 59 -18.40 13.31 6.73
N GLU A 60 -18.24 14.31 7.58
CA GLU A 60 -19.15 15.46 7.65
C GLU A 60 -19.17 16.22 6.32
N GLY A 61 -18.01 16.57 5.76
CA GLY A 61 -17.90 17.30 4.51
C GLY A 61 -18.49 16.56 3.31
N ALA A 62 -18.22 15.26 3.19
CA ALA A 62 -18.77 14.46 2.10
C ALA A 62 -20.29 14.24 2.24
N VAL A 63 -20.80 14.02 3.45
CA VAL A 63 -22.24 13.89 3.71
C VAL A 63 -22.98 15.20 3.44
N GLU A 64 -22.36 16.35 3.77
CA GLU A 64 -22.92 17.66 3.42
C GLU A 64 -23.06 17.83 1.90
N ALA A 65 -22.01 17.50 1.14
CA ALA A 65 -22.03 17.53 -0.32
C ALA A 65 -23.11 16.58 -0.89
N PHE A 66 -23.17 15.36 -0.36
CA PHE A 66 -24.15 14.35 -0.77
C PHE A 66 -25.60 14.79 -0.57
N LYS A 67 -25.91 15.47 0.54
CA LYS A 67 -27.22 16.05 0.81
C LYS A 67 -27.56 17.23 -0.11
N LYS A 68 -26.57 18.09 -0.42
CA LYS A 68 -26.75 19.22 -1.35
C LYS A 68 -27.17 18.75 -2.75
N ASP A 69 -26.70 17.58 -3.17
CA ASP A 69 -27.09 16.97 -4.44
C ASP A 69 -28.46 16.24 -4.38
N GLY A 70 -29.21 16.43 -3.29
CA GLY A 70 -30.58 15.90 -3.12
C GLY A 70 -30.66 14.44 -2.69
N ASN A 71 -29.55 13.83 -2.26
CA ASN A 71 -29.53 12.45 -1.81
C ASN A 71 -29.89 12.32 -0.32
N SER A 72 -30.52 11.20 0.05
CA SER A 72 -30.80 10.87 1.46
C SER A 72 -29.68 10.05 2.07
N VAL A 73 -29.24 10.43 3.27
CA VAL A 73 -28.22 9.67 4.04
C VAL A 73 -28.65 8.23 4.30
N ASP A 74 -29.96 7.96 4.50
CA ASP A 74 -30.52 6.63 4.72
C ASP A 74 -30.31 5.68 3.52
N SER A 75 -29.94 6.21 2.36
CA SER A 75 -29.59 5.42 1.19
C SER A 75 -28.19 4.84 1.21
N ILE A 76 -27.32 5.28 2.15
CA ILE A 76 -26.02 4.67 2.40
C ILE A 76 -26.24 3.35 3.16
N LYS A 77 -25.79 2.24 2.57
CA LYS A 77 -26.07 0.89 3.11
C LYS A 77 -24.99 0.37 4.04
N ALA A 78 -23.77 0.79 3.82
CA ALA A 78 -22.61 0.32 4.58
C ALA A 78 -21.45 1.27 4.40
N ILE A 79 -20.44 1.14 5.28
CA ILE A 79 -19.21 1.91 5.24
C ILE A 79 -18.02 0.96 5.32
N GLY A 80 -17.06 1.14 4.40
CA GLY A 80 -15.78 0.45 4.41
C GLY A 80 -14.65 1.34 4.89
N ILE A 81 -13.58 0.70 5.35
CA ILE A 81 -12.33 1.35 5.75
C ILE A 81 -11.20 0.82 4.88
N THR A 82 -10.39 1.72 4.36
CA THR A 82 -9.04 1.38 3.88
C THR A 82 -8.04 2.31 4.53
N ASN A 83 -6.83 1.81 4.75
CA ASN A 83 -5.84 2.52 5.54
C ASN A 83 -4.41 2.25 5.08
N GLN A 84 -3.51 3.19 5.37
CA GLN A 84 -2.08 2.94 5.35
C GLN A 84 -1.74 1.74 6.25
N ARG A 85 -0.93 0.81 5.74
CA ARG A 85 -0.59 -0.42 6.46
C ARG A 85 0.64 -0.21 7.36
N GLU A 86 0.93 -1.14 8.24
CA GLU A 86 2.09 -1.25 9.13
C GLU A 86 2.27 -0.10 10.13
N THR A 87 1.68 1.07 9.89
CA THR A 87 1.72 2.18 10.85
C THR A 87 1.18 1.72 12.19
N THR A 88 1.98 1.89 13.23
CA THR A 88 1.79 1.26 14.54
C THR A 88 1.21 2.24 15.54
N VAL A 89 0.08 1.89 16.13
CA VAL A 89 -0.58 2.63 17.21
C VAL A 89 -0.58 1.81 18.48
N VAL A 90 -0.33 2.45 19.62
CA VAL A 90 -0.45 1.85 20.96
C VAL A 90 -1.32 2.73 21.84
N TRP A 91 -2.22 2.11 22.60
CA TRP A 91 -3.14 2.82 23.48
C TRP A 91 -3.45 2.02 24.75
N ASP A 92 -3.98 2.69 25.73
CA ASP A 92 -4.56 2.03 26.90
C ASP A 92 -5.97 1.56 26.56
N ILE A 93 -6.22 0.24 26.65
CA ILE A 93 -7.48 -0.36 26.21
C ILE A 93 -8.66 0.00 27.13
N GLU A 94 -8.40 0.46 28.36
CA GLU A 94 -9.44 0.82 29.31
C GLU A 94 -9.89 2.28 29.11
N SER A 95 -8.94 3.19 28.95
CA SER A 95 -9.24 4.61 28.73
C SER A 95 -9.47 4.99 27.28
N GLY A 96 -8.94 4.20 26.32
CA GLY A 96 -8.92 4.53 24.90
C GLY A 96 -7.97 5.66 24.53
N GLU A 97 -7.04 6.03 25.43
CA GLU A 97 -6.05 7.08 25.22
C GLU A 97 -4.83 6.55 24.47
N ALA A 98 -4.42 7.22 23.41
CA ALA A 98 -3.17 6.92 22.74
C ALA A 98 -1.97 7.20 23.66
N LEU A 99 -1.02 6.28 23.70
CA LEU A 99 0.13 6.37 24.62
C LEU A 99 1.33 7.06 23.96
N TYR A 100 1.38 7.09 22.64
CA TYR A 100 2.42 7.72 21.84
C TYR A 100 1.86 8.08 20.45
N ASN A 101 2.57 8.90 19.68
CA ASN A 101 2.27 9.11 18.28
C ASN A 101 2.32 7.80 17.49
N ALA A 102 1.50 7.66 16.48
CA ALA A 102 1.57 6.52 15.56
C ALA A 102 2.91 6.55 14.82
N ILE A 103 3.70 5.47 14.91
CA ILE A 103 4.95 5.35 14.17
C ILE A 103 4.63 4.86 12.77
N VAL A 104 4.92 5.70 11.77
CA VAL A 104 4.54 5.50 10.37
C VAL A 104 5.37 4.38 9.73
N TRP A 105 4.81 3.70 8.75
CA TRP A 105 5.41 2.58 8.02
C TRP A 105 6.77 2.92 7.37
N THR A 106 7.02 4.19 7.05
CA THR A 106 8.30 4.68 6.48
C THR A 106 9.39 4.91 7.51
N ASP A 107 9.07 4.83 8.80
CA ASP A 107 10.00 5.10 9.91
C ASP A 107 11.11 4.07 9.99
N THR A 108 12.33 4.52 10.23
CA THR A 108 13.53 3.64 10.26
C THR A 108 14.21 3.58 11.64
N ARG A 109 13.61 4.21 12.68
CA ARG A 109 14.21 4.26 14.03
C ARG A 109 14.52 2.89 14.64
N SER A 110 13.77 1.86 14.26
CA SER A 110 13.91 0.49 14.75
C SER A 110 15.03 -0.31 14.05
N GLN A 111 15.88 0.31 13.21
CA GLN A 111 16.91 -0.39 12.46
C GLN A 111 17.87 -1.20 13.33
N HIS A 112 18.24 -0.68 14.51
CA HIS A 112 19.10 -1.40 15.46
C HIS A 112 18.40 -2.66 16.02
N ILE A 113 17.10 -2.59 16.28
CA ILE A 113 16.27 -3.74 16.72
C ILE A 113 16.24 -4.81 15.62
N VAL A 114 16.05 -4.39 14.37
CA VAL A 114 16.09 -5.31 13.21
C VAL A 114 17.44 -6.05 13.15
N LYS A 115 18.55 -5.34 13.35
CA LYS A 115 19.89 -5.95 13.35
C LYS A 115 20.04 -6.98 14.48
N GLU A 116 19.56 -6.67 15.68
CA GLU A 116 19.53 -7.60 16.82
C GLU A 116 18.68 -8.84 16.49
N LEU A 117 17.44 -8.64 16.03
CA LEU A 117 16.52 -9.73 15.70
C LEU A 117 17.06 -10.67 14.62
N LYS A 118 17.74 -10.13 13.60
CA LYS A 118 18.40 -10.93 12.55
C LYS A 118 19.48 -11.87 13.07
N SER A 119 20.09 -11.56 14.21
CA SER A 119 21.09 -12.43 14.86
C SER A 119 20.47 -13.53 15.74
N ARG A 120 19.16 -13.47 16.03
CA ARG A 120 18.49 -14.49 16.84
C ARG A 120 18.32 -15.79 16.05
N LYS A 121 18.43 -16.92 16.75
CA LYS A 121 18.15 -18.23 16.17
C LYS A 121 16.69 -18.30 15.68
N GLY A 122 16.48 -18.75 14.45
CA GLY A 122 15.15 -18.87 13.83
C GLY A 122 14.69 -17.62 13.06
N ALA A 123 15.53 -16.57 12.98
CA ALA A 123 15.20 -15.35 12.23
C ALA A 123 14.95 -15.62 10.73
N ASP A 124 15.64 -16.56 10.14
CA ASP A 124 15.53 -16.99 8.75
C ASP A 124 14.24 -17.79 8.46
N GLU A 125 13.61 -18.35 9.50
CA GLU A 125 12.34 -19.08 9.37
C GLU A 125 11.09 -18.18 9.35
N LEU A 126 11.20 -16.92 9.78
CA LEU A 126 10.06 -16.02 9.95
C LEU A 126 9.29 -15.82 8.66
N THR A 127 10.00 -15.61 7.56
CA THR A 127 9.36 -15.37 6.24
C THR A 127 8.48 -16.55 5.81
N GLN A 128 8.85 -17.78 6.13
CA GLN A 128 8.05 -18.97 5.84
C GLN A 128 6.72 -18.98 6.63
N LYS A 129 6.71 -18.40 7.82
CA LYS A 129 5.54 -18.36 8.70
C LYS A 129 4.64 -17.15 8.45
N CYS A 130 5.21 -15.96 8.29
CA CYS A 130 4.43 -14.71 8.18
C CYS A 130 4.46 -14.05 6.78
N GLY A 131 5.25 -14.55 5.85
CA GLY A 131 5.36 -14.00 4.49
C GLY A 131 6.28 -12.77 4.34
N LEU A 132 6.84 -12.25 5.44
CA LEU A 132 7.62 -11.01 5.46
C LEU A 132 9.04 -11.24 5.94
N PRO A 133 10.06 -10.62 5.31
CA PRO A 133 11.41 -10.57 5.83
C PRO A 133 11.51 -9.55 6.98
N LEU A 134 12.44 -9.78 7.92
CA LEU A 134 12.77 -8.81 8.97
C LEU A 134 13.32 -7.50 8.38
N SER A 135 12.61 -6.42 8.66
CA SER A 135 12.98 -5.05 8.28
C SER A 135 12.30 -4.04 9.21
N THR A 136 12.54 -2.76 9.02
CA THR A 136 11.82 -1.69 9.76
C THR A 136 10.38 -1.52 9.28
N TYR A 137 10.00 -2.14 8.17
CA TYR A 137 8.70 -1.95 7.52
C TYR A 137 7.53 -2.55 8.32
N PRO A 138 7.54 -3.84 8.76
CA PRO A 138 6.45 -4.43 9.53
C PRO A 138 6.23 -3.75 10.88
N SER A 139 5.02 -3.87 11.42
CA SER A 139 4.61 -3.18 12.65
C SER A 139 5.38 -3.59 13.89
N VAL A 140 5.77 -4.87 14.02
CA VAL A 140 6.38 -5.42 15.23
C VAL A 140 7.62 -4.66 15.69
N THR A 141 8.49 -4.24 14.76
CA THR A 141 9.74 -3.56 15.14
C THR A 141 9.51 -2.18 15.75
N LYS A 142 8.43 -1.51 15.36
CA LYS A 142 7.96 -0.24 15.92
C LYS A 142 7.39 -0.45 17.32
N LEU A 143 6.60 -1.52 17.51
CA LEU A 143 6.08 -1.90 18.83
C LEU A 143 7.22 -2.20 19.82
N LEU A 144 8.25 -2.94 19.40
CA LEU A 144 9.42 -3.23 20.23
C LEU A 144 10.19 -1.97 20.61
N TRP A 145 10.30 -1.02 19.68
CA TRP A 145 10.91 0.26 19.98
C TRP A 145 10.11 1.04 21.04
N LEU A 146 8.78 1.09 20.92
CA LEU A 146 7.89 1.73 21.85
C LEU A 146 7.99 1.15 23.26
N LEU A 147 7.97 -0.18 23.39
CA LEU A 147 8.13 -0.87 24.68
C LEU A 147 9.45 -0.53 25.37
N LYS A 148 10.56 -0.44 24.59
CA LYS A 148 11.89 -0.18 25.14
C LYS A 148 12.16 1.29 25.46
N ASN A 149 11.49 2.23 24.78
CA ASN A 149 11.86 3.65 24.85
C ASN A 149 10.79 4.58 25.46
N GLU A 150 9.51 4.14 25.51
CA GLU A 150 8.41 5.01 25.93
C GLU A 150 7.87 4.61 27.30
N PRO A 151 8.08 5.44 28.37
CA PRO A 151 7.66 5.11 29.72
C PRO A 151 6.16 4.83 29.86
N ARG A 152 5.30 5.59 29.17
CA ARG A 152 3.84 5.39 29.21
C ARG A 152 3.42 4.05 28.61
N VAL A 153 4.11 3.60 27.58
CA VAL A 153 3.85 2.30 26.94
C VAL A 153 4.28 1.16 27.86
N LYS A 154 5.45 1.30 28.50
CA LYS A 154 5.94 0.33 29.49
C LYS A 154 5.01 0.25 30.71
N GLU A 155 4.55 1.38 31.23
CA GLU A 155 3.59 1.42 32.34
C GLU A 155 2.26 0.71 31.99
N ALA A 156 1.71 0.95 30.80
CA ALA A 156 0.49 0.27 30.34
C ALA A 156 0.73 -1.24 30.15
N TYR A 157 1.91 -1.64 29.65
CA TYR A 157 2.29 -3.07 29.58
C TYR A 157 2.34 -3.71 30.95
N GLU A 158 2.97 -3.07 31.94
CA GLU A 158 3.07 -3.57 33.32
C GLU A 158 1.70 -3.70 33.97
N LYS A 159 0.80 -2.74 33.73
CA LYS A 159 -0.60 -2.76 34.19
C LYS A 159 -1.46 -3.81 33.47
N GLY A 160 -1.02 -4.31 32.32
CA GLY A 160 -1.81 -5.23 31.49
C GLY A 160 -2.93 -4.55 30.70
N THR A 161 -2.80 -3.24 30.44
CA THR A 161 -3.79 -2.44 29.68
C THR A 161 -3.29 -2.02 28.30
N LEU A 162 -2.05 -2.39 27.93
CA LEU A 162 -1.47 -2.03 26.64
C LEU A 162 -2.19 -2.73 25.48
N ALA A 163 -2.76 -1.95 24.57
CA ALA A 163 -3.27 -2.40 23.29
C ALA A 163 -2.33 -1.97 22.15
N PHE A 164 -2.20 -2.82 21.15
CA PHE A 164 -1.44 -2.61 19.92
C PHE A 164 -2.34 -2.86 18.73
N GLY A 165 -2.21 -2.05 17.71
CA GLY A 165 -2.87 -2.25 16.42
C GLY A 165 -2.27 -1.43 15.30
N THR A 166 -2.73 -1.70 14.11
CA THR A 166 -2.57 -0.88 12.91
C THR A 166 -3.68 0.16 12.83
N ILE A 167 -3.62 1.06 11.86
CA ILE A 167 -4.56 2.19 11.75
C ILE A 167 -6.03 1.73 11.64
N ASP A 168 -6.29 0.61 10.96
CA ASP A 168 -7.64 0.03 10.88
C ASP A 168 -8.21 -0.31 12.26
N ALA A 169 -7.44 -1.02 13.08
CA ALA A 169 -7.86 -1.41 14.43
C ALA A 169 -8.09 -0.18 15.32
N TRP A 170 -7.23 0.85 15.22
CA TRP A 170 -7.39 2.11 15.90
C TRP A 170 -8.67 2.84 15.46
N LEU A 171 -8.89 2.97 14.14
CA LEU A 171 -10.09 3.62 13.60
C LEU A 171 -11.37 2.88 14.00
N VAL A 172 -11.42 1.56 13.87
CA VAL A 172 -12.59 0.77 14.28
C VAL A 172 -12.87 0.97 15.76
N TYR A 173 -11.85 0.90 16.60
CA TYR A 173 -11.96 1.10 18.05
C TYR A 173 -12.52 2.49 18.41
N LYS A 174 -11.99 3.55 17.79
CA LYS A 174 -12.39 4.95 18.07
C LYS A 174 -13.75 5.30 17.45
N LEU A 175 -14.00 4.89 16.21
CA LEU A 175 -15.26 5.21 15.51
C LEU A 175 -16.48 4.53 16.14
N ASN A 176 -16.33 3.35 16.74
CA ASN A 176 -17.39 2.70 17.51
C ASN A 176 -17.66 3.37 18.86
N GLY A 177 -16.69 4.14 19.40
CA GLY A 177 -16.64 4.57 20.78
C GLY A 177 -15.95 3.52 21.65
N HIS A 178 -14.91 3.94 22.36
CA HIS A 178 -14.01 3.04 23.12
C HIS A 178 -14.75 2.17 24.16
N GLU A 179 -15.88 2.64 24.69
CA GLU A 179 -16.70 1.89 25.66
C GLU A 179 -17.28 0.60 25.08
N LYS A 180 -17.51 0.55 23.76
CA LYS A 180 -18.01 -0.66 23.09
C LYS A 180 -16.93 -1.71 22.89
N ARG A 181 -15.67 -1.33 22.97
CA ARG A 181 -14.48 -2.20 22.83
C ARG A 181 -14.51 -3.08 21.57
N VAL A 182 -14.98 -2.55 20.43
CA VAL A 182 -14.87 -3.23 19.14
C VAL A 182 -13.41 -3.11 18.71
N PHE A 183 -12.67 -4.19 18.87
CA PHE A 183 -11.23 -4.23 18.67
C PHE A 183 -10.88 -5.38 17.71
N VAL A 184 -10.91 -5.08 16.44
CA VAL A 184 -10.72 -6.04 15.35
C VAL A 184 -9.81 -5.47 14.27
N SER A 185 -9.19 -6.35 13.50
CA SER A 185 -8.41 -6.05 12.29
C SER A 185 -8.75 -7.06 11.19
N ASP A 186 -8.46 -6.72 9.95
CA ASP A 186 -8.62 -7.65 8.84
C ASP A 186 -7.30 -8.38 8.50
N PRO A 187 -7.34 -9.51 7.76
CA PRO A 187 -6.13 -10.26 7.43
C PRO A 187 -5.13 -9.49 6.58
N THR A 188 -5.57 -8.50 5.78
CA THR A 188 -4.68 -7.71 4.91
C THR A 188 -3.83 -6.74 5.72
N ASN A 189 -4.33 -6.25 6.87
CA ASN A 189 -3.57 -5.48 7.85
C ASN A 189 -2.78 -6.38 8.81
N ALA A 190 -3.41 -7.42 9.36
CA ALA A 190 -2.77 -8.34 10.30
C ALA A 190 -1.56 -9.05 9.69
N SER A 191 -1.58 -9.39 8.39
CA SER A 191 -0.44 -9.97 7.68
C SER A 191 0.78 -9.05 7.61
N ARG A 192 0.64 -7.77 7.92
CA ARG A 192 1.72 -6.78 7.88
C ARG A 192 2.38 -6.56 9.24
N THR A 193 1.91 -7.25 10.28
CA THR A 193 2.41 -7.09 11.66
C THR A 193 3.60 -7.99 12.00
N MET A 194 3.79 -9.11 11.30
CA MET A 194 4.65 -10.28 11.57
C MET A 194 4.18 -11.13 12.75
N PHE A 195 2.97 -10.92 13.28
CA PHE A 195 2.39 -11.78 14.34
C PHE A 195 1.44 -12.83 13.78
N MET A 196 0.88 -12.58 12.58
CA MET A 196 -0.06 -13.49 11.93
C MET A 196 0.68 -14.55 11.10
N ASP A 197 0.27 -15.79 11.26
CA ASP A 197 0.66 -16.90 10.39
C ASP A 197 -0.07 -16.76 9.04
N ILE A 198 0.69 -16.68 7.95
CA ILE A 198 0.14 -16.46 6.62
C ILE A 198 -0.67 -17.64 6.08
N HIS A 199 -0.48 -18.83 6.64
CA HIS A 199 -1.18 -20.05 6.21
C HIS A 199 -2.50 -20.25 6.96
N THR A 200 -2.57 -19.85 8.24
CA THR A 200 -3.74 -20.07 9.11
C THR A 200 -4.59 -18.81 9.32
N LEU A 201 -4.06 -17.63 8.99
CA LEU A 201 -4.63 -16.30 9.24
C LEU A 201 -4.94 -16.04 10.72
N LYS A 202 -4.17 -16.64 11.61
CA LYS A 202 -4.27 -16.47 13.06
C LYS A 202 -2.95 -16.00 13.63
N TYR A 203 -2.99 -15.35 14.77
CA TYR A 203 -1.79 -15.05 15.52
C TYR A 203 -1.03 -16.34 15.84
N ASN A 204 0.28 -16.33 15.55
CA ASN A 204 1.13 -17.49 15.76
C ASN A 204 1.93 -17.32 17.07
N PRO A 205 1.72 -18.18 18.08
CA PRO A 205 2.44 -18.08 19.35
C PRO A 205 3.96 -18.14 19.21
N GLU A 206 4.51 -18.86 18.21
CA GLU A 206 5.94 -18.95 17.98
C GLU A 206 6.49 -17.62 17.43
N LEU A 207 5.73 -16.92 16.55
CA LEU A 207 6.10 -15.59 16.07
C LEU A 207 6.07 -14.58 17.23
N ILE A 208 5.02 -14.60 18.04
CA ILE A 208 4.89 -13.72 19.22
C ILE A 208 6.06 -13.94 20.18
N ALA A 209 6.38 -15.22 20.51
CA ALA A 209 7.48 -15.57 21.39
C ALA A 209 8.86 -15.19 20.82
N PHE A 210 9.06 -15.30 19.49
CA PHE A 210 10.32 -14.89 18.85
C PHE A 210 10.64 -13.42 19.05
N PHE A 211 9.62 -12.55 18.99
CA PHE A 211 9.78 -11.10 19.16
C PHE A 211 9.83 -10.67 20.61
N GLY A 212 9.37 -11.49 21.55
CA GLY A 212 9.53 -11.27 22.99
C GLY A 212 10.96 -11.45 23.48
N ASP A 213 11.22 -11.04 24.71
CA ASP A 213 12.48 -11.24 25.44
C ASP A 213 12.21 -11.44 26.95
N GLU A 214 13.27 -11.42 27.77
CA GLU A 214 13.13 -11.58 29.22
C GLU A 214 12.37 -10.43 29.88
N GLU A 215 12.35 -9.22 29.28
CA GLU A 215 11.68 -8.04 29.79
C GLU A 215 10.23 -7.95 29.31
N PHE A 216 9.94 -8.36 28.05
CA PHE A 216 8.64 -8.21 27.42
C PHE A 216 8.11 -9.52 26.85
N ASP A 217 7.11 -10.08 27.53
CA ASP A 217 6.26 -11.15 26.99
C ASP A 217 5.13 -10.54 26.17
N LEU A 218 5.25 -10.60 24.83
CA LEU A 218 4.29 -9.96 23.92
C LEU A 218 2.91 -10.63 23.94
N SER A 219 2.77 -11.84 24.51
CA SER A 219 1.47 -12.49 24.68
C SER A 219 0.54 -11.76 25.68
N ARG A 220 1.09 -10.84 26.48
CA ARG A 220 0.35 -10.01 27.44
C ARG A 220 -0.26 -8.75 26.81
N ILE A 221 0.10 -8.43 25.57
CA ILE A 221 -0.40 -7.26 24.85
C ILE A 221 -1.76 -7.58 24.24
N HIS A 222 -2.72 -6.67 24.40
CA HIS A 222 -4.01 -6.81 23.73
C HIS A 222 -3.83 -6.56 22.23
N MET A 223 -4.13 -7.56 21.41
CA MET A 223 -4.12 -7.49 19.95
C MET A 223 -5.55 -7.58 19.42
N PRO A 224 -5.87 -6.95 18.27
CA PRO A 224 -7.22 -7.02 17.70
C PRO A 224 -7.55 -8.44 17.22
N ASP A 225 -8.81 -8.85 17.38
CA ASP A 225 -9.28 -10.09 16.76
C ASP A 225 -9.21 -9.98 15.24
N ILE A 226 -8.69 -11.00 14.57
CA ILE A 226 -8.61 -11.04 13.11
C ILE A 226 -9.95 -11.54 12.57
N VAL A 227 -10.64 -10.70 11.80
CA VAL A 227 -11.94 -10.98 11.19
C VAL A 227 -11.87 -10.86 9.68
N LYS A 228 -12.85 -11.36 8.93
CA LYS A 228 -12.84 -11.25 7.45
C LYS A 228 -12.82 -9.81 6.99
N SER A 229 -12.17 -9.53 5.87
CA SER A 229 -12.10 -8.19 5.26
C SER A 229 -13.51 -7.65 4.89
N SER A 230 -14.48 -8.53 4.66
CA SER A 230 -15.89 -8.22 4.39
C SER A 230 -16.73 -8.99 5.40
N ASP A 231 -17.28 -8.30 6.40
CA ASP A 231 -18.08 -8.90 7.47
C ASP A 231 -19.20 -7.95 7.92
N ALA A 232 -20.43 -8.42 7.86
CA ALA A 232 -21.62 -7.60 8.14
C ALA A 232 -21.77 -7.19 9.62
N LYS A 233 -21.00 -7.75 10.53
CA LYS A 233 -21.21 -7.59 11.99
C LYS A 233 -19.93 -7.28 12.77
N ALA A 234 -18.77 -7.76 12.32
CA ALA A 234 -17.57 -7.77 13.12
C ALA A 234 -17.02 -6.37 13.43
N TYR A 235 -17.20 -5.41 12.52
CA TYR A 235 -16.63 -4.07 12.64
C TYR A 235 -17.51 -3.08 13.43
N GLY A 236 -18.73 -3.48 13.82
CA GLY A 236 -19.63 -2.65 14.60
C GLY A 236 -20.27 -1.49 13.83
N THR A 237 -20.47 -0.36 14.52
CA THR A 237 -21.18 0.82 13.98
C THR A 237 -20.48 2.11 14.39
N ILE A 238 -20.61 3.15 13.57
CA ILE A 238 -20.14 4.50 13.94
C ILE A 238 -20.94 4.97 15.17
N GLY A 239 -20.24 5.37 16.24
CA GLY A 239 -20.82 5.72 17.54
C GLY A 239 -21.33 7.15 17.63
N SER A 240 -20.81 8.07 16.78
CA SER A 240 -21.11 9.50 16.88
C SER A 240 -21.06 10.21 15.52
N GLY A 241 -21.49 11.47 15.47
CA GLY A 241 -21.47 12.28 14.25
C GLY A 241 -22.65 12.02 13.32
N VAL A 242 -22.54 12.54 12.10
CA VAL A 242 -23.64 12.55 11.09
C VAL A 242 -23.99 11.17 10.53
N LEU A 243 -23.12 10.18 10.72
CA LEU A 243 -23.35 8.77 10.36
C LEU A 243 -23.45 7.86 11.59
N SER A 244 -23.81 8.40 12.75
CA SER A 244 -24.02 7.60 13.97
C SER A 244 -25.03 6.48 13.72
N GLY A 245 -24.69 5.24 14.13
CA GLY A 245 -25.52 4.06 13.94
C GLY A 245 -25.31 3.33 12.60
N PHE A 246 -24.56 3.91 11.65
CA PHE A 246 -24.27 3.24 10.37
C PHE A 246 -23.23 2.13 10.58
N SER A 247 -23.44 1.00 9.90
CA SER A 247 -22.59 -0.18 10.04
C SER A 247 -21.26 -0.03 9.30
N LEU A 248 -20.17 -0.37 9.98
CA LEU A 248 -18.88 -0.65 9.38
C LEU A 248 -18.86 -2.14 8.99
N THR A 249 -18.63 -2.46 7.73
CA THR A 249 -18.79 -3.84 7.24
C THR A 249 -17.67 -4.31 6.32
N GLY A 250 -16.65 -3.48 6.11
CA GLY A 250 -15.49 -3.83 5.30
C GLY A 250 -14.23 -3.13 5.79
N CYS A 251 -13.11 -3.83 5.72
CA CYS A 251 -11.79 -3.28 6.01
C CYS A 251 -10.73 -3.93 5.12
N LEU A 252 -9.85 -3.12 4.57
CA LEU A 252 -8.72 -3.55 3.75
C LEU A 252 -7.55 -2.58 3.92
N GLY A 253 -6.33 -3.10 3.99
CA GLY A 253 -5.13 -2.27 3.79
C GLY A 253 -5.12 -1.65 2.39
N ASP A 254 -4.55 -0.46 2.25
CA ASP A 254 -4.63 0.39 1.05
C ASP A 254 -4.25 -0.32 -0.26
N GLN A 255 -3.20 -1.11 -0.25
CA GLN A 255 -2.75 -1.80 -1.46
C GLN A 255 -3.67 -2.97 -1.84
N SER A 256 -4.20 -3.69 -0.84
CA SER A 256 -5.23 -4.72 -1.03
C SER A 256 -6.55 -4.11 -1.51
N ALA A 257 -6.94 -2.99 -0.94
CA ALA A 257 -8.12 -2.25 -1.40
C ALA A 257 -7.97 -1.80 -2.86
N ALA A 258 -6.79 -1.29 -3.26
CA ALA A 258 -6.52 -0.94 -4.65
C ALA A 258 -6.63 -2.16 -5.58
N LEU A 259 -6.14 -3.34 -5.18
CA LEU A 259 -6.31 -4.58 -5.95
C LEU A 259 -7.78 -4.95 -6.13
N VAL A 260 -8.57 -4.89 -5.04
CA VAL A 260 -10.02 -5.15 -5.05
C VAL A 260 -10.76 -4.11 -5.93
N GLY A 261 -10.46 -2.82 -5.79
CA GLY A 261 -11.04 -1.75 -6.59
C GLY A 261 -10.69 -1.85 -8.08
N GLN A 262 -9.55 -2.44 -8.40
CA GLN A 262 -9.15 -2.82 -9.75
C GLN A 262 -9.71 -4.18 -10.20
N LYS A 263 -10.55 -4.83 -9.40
CA LYS A 263 -11.14 -6.15 -9.67
C LYS A 263 -10.10 -7.24 -9.94
N GLY A 264 -8.99 -7.21 -9.20
CA GLY A 264 -7.92 -8.21 -9.29
C GLY A 264 -8.27 -9.51 -8.56
N PHE A 265 -9.40 -10.14 -8.92
CA PHE A 265 -9.94 -11.31 -8.22
C PHE A 265 -9.36 -12.64 -8.69
N ASP A 266 -8.89 -12.71 -9.92
CA ASP A 266 -8.37 -13.94 -10.51
C ASP A 266 -6.85 -14.07 -10.27
N ALA A 267 -6.36 -15.29 -10.06
CA ALA A 267 -4.93 -15.55 -9.98
C ALA A 267 -4.23 -15.11 -11.29
N GLY A 268 -3.11 -14.41 -11.17
CA GLY A 268 -2.43 -13.77 -12.29
C GLY A 268 -2.88 -12.34 -12.59
N SER A 269 -3.89 -11.82 -11.88
CA SER A 269 -4.25 -10.39 -11.95
C SER A 269 -3.24 -9.56 -11.17
N ALA A 270 -2.78 -8.46 -11.78
CA ALA A 270 -1.88 -7.52 -11.12
C ALA A 270 -2.37 -6.08 -11.21
N LYS A 271 -2.06 -5.31 -10.16
CA LYS A 271 -2.23 -3.86 -10.17
C LYS A 271 -0.90 -3.18 -9.82
N ASN A 272 -0.70 -1.97 -10.33
CA ASN A 272 0.39 -1.09 -9.94
C ASN A 272 -0.13 0.29 -9.62
N THR A 273 0.05 0.73 -8.36
CA THR A 273 -0.27 2.08 -7.92
C THR A 273 0.98 2.95 -8.00
N TYR A 274 1.01 3.88 -8.94
CA TYR A 274 2.11 4.81 -9.18
C TYR A 274 1.96 6.09 -8.36
N GLY A 275 2.44 6.08 -7.13
CA GLY A 275 2.50 7.24 -6.24
C GLY A 275 3.89 7.89 -6.20
N THR A 276 4.34 8.31 -5.03
CA THR A 276 5.73 8.76 -4.77
C THR A 276 6.72 7.63 -5.07
N GLY A 277 6.48 6.46 -4.53
CA GLY A 277 6.98 5.16 -4.97
C GLY A 277 5.92 4.45 -5.81
N SER A 278 6.10 3.15 -6.03
CA SER A 278 5.16 2.31 -6.76
C SER A 278 4.98 1.00 -6.01
N PHE A 279 3.72 0.53 -5.93
CA PHE A 279 3.36 -0.70 -5.23
C PHE A 279 2.61 -1.63 -6.17
N ILE A 280 3.20 -2.79 -6.40
CA ILE A 280 2.65 -3.82 -7.28
C ILE A 280 2.13 -4.94 -6.42
N LEU A 281 0.86 -5.29 -6.58
CA LEU A 281 0.26 -6.49 -6.02
C LEU A 281 -0.15 -7.42 -7.14
N TYR A 282 0.15 -8.70 -6.94
CA TYR A 282 -0.11 -9.78 -7.87
C TYR A 282 -0.89 -10.89 -7.16
N ASN A 283 -2.12 -11.12 -7.56
CA ASN A 283 -2.98 -12.16 -6.97
C ASN A 283 -2.45 -13.56 -7.28
N THR A 284 -2.15 -14.34 -6.25
CA THR A 284 -1.62 -15.71 -6.37
C THR A 284 -2.71 -16.78 -6.15
N GLY A 285 -3.97 -16.38 -5.99
CA GLY A 285 -5.07 -17.28 -5.72
C GLY A 285 -5.23 -17.60 -4.22
N ASN A 286 -5.78 -18.75 -3.90
CA ASN A 286 -6.21 -19.13 -2.54
C ASN A 286 -5.15 -19.84 -1.69
N LYS A 287 -3.90 -19.78 -2.09
CA LYS A 287 -2.76 -20.33 -1.33
C LYS A 287 -1.63 -19.30 -1.26
N PRO A 288 -1.00 -19.14 -0.09
CA PRO A 288 0.14 -18.26 0.03
C PRO A 288 1.33 -18.82 -0.77
N VAL A 289 1.99 -17.94 -1.51
CA VAL A 289 3.24 -18.23 -2.22
C VAL A 289 4.35 -17.49 -1.50
N ILE A 290 5.28 -18.22 -0.89
CA ILE A 290 6.45 -17.60 -0.26
C ILE A 290 7.48 -17.33 -1.34
N SER A 291 7.80 -16.04 -1.52
CA SER A 291 8.72 -15.60 -2.57
C SER A 291 10.14 -16.08 -2.33
N THR A 292 10.80 -16.50 -3.41
CA THR A 292 12.24 -16.79 -3.47
C THR A 292 13.01 -15.72 -4.26
N HIS A 293 12.30 -14.71 -4.77
CA HIS A 293 12.85 -13.63 -5.59
C HIS A 293 12.72 -12.24 -4.93
N GLY A 294 12.62 -12.20 -3.59
CA GLY A 294 12.67 -10.93 -2.83
C GLY A 294 11.35 -10.17 -2.78
N LEU A 295 10.22 -10.82 -3.03
CA LEU A 295 8.89 -10.23 -2.88
C LEU A 295 8.32 -10.49 -1.48
N LEU A 296 7.29 -9.74 -1.11
CA LEU A 296 6.55 -9.95 0.13
C LEU A 296 5.31 -10.81 -0.18
N THR A 297 4.99 -11.74 0.73
CA THR A 297 3.73 -12.48 0.69
C THR A 297 2.74 -11.83 1.64
N THR A 298 1.53 -11.56 1.16
CA THR A 298 0.49 -10.88 1.94
C THR A 298 -0.89 -11.47 1.62
N VAL A 299 -1.88 -11.14 2.43
CA VAL A 299 -3.29 -11.45 2.10
C VAL A 299 -3.80 -10.38 1.15
N ALA A 300 -4.43 -10.80 0.06
CA ALA A 300 -5.08 -9.90 -0.90
C ALA A 300 -6.44 -9.42 -0.36
N TYR A 301 -7.27 -10.33 0.10
CA TYR A 301 -8.57 -10.08 0.76
C TYR A 301 -9.16 -11.40 1.30
N ASP A 302 -10.10 -11.29 2.23
CA ASP A 302 -10.97 -12.38 2.68
C ASP A 302 -12.41 -11.87 2.78
N PHE A 303 -13.27 -12.25 1.82
CA PHE A 303 -14.67 -11.80 1.78
C PHE A 303 -15.66 -12.83 2.27
N ASP A 304 -15.38 -14.10 2.05
CA ASP A 304 -16.33 -15.20 2.31
C ASP A 304 -15.76 -16.32 3.20
N GLY A 305 -14.53 -16.14 3.70
CA GLY A 305 -13.80 -17.16 4.45
C GLY A 305 -12.89 -18.01 3.56
N THR A 306 -12.79 -17.67 2.28
CA THR A 306 -11.81 -18.24 1.35
C THR A 306 -10.81 -17.13 0.97
N PRO A 307 -9.69 -17.00 1.71
CA PRO A 307 -8.76 -15.90 1.48
C PRO A 307 -8.07 -16.01 0.12
N SER A 308 -7.85 -14.86 -0.51
CA SER A 308 -6.93 -14.71 -1.61
C SER A 308 -5.63 -14.10 -1.12
N TYR A 309 -4.52 -14.51 -1.72
CA TYR A 309 -3.17 -14.06 -1.38
C TYR A 309 -2.57 -13.26 -2.52
N ALA A 310 -1.56 -12.47 -2.19
CA ALA A 310 -0.82 -11.70 -3.16
C ALA A 310 0.69 -11.73 -2.87
N LEU A 311 1.46 -11.63 -3.95
CA LEU A 311 2.85 -11.18 -3.88
C LEU A 311 2.87 -9.67 -4.02
N GLU A 312 3.72 -9.03 -3.23
CA GLU A 312 3.90 -7.58 -3.24
C GLU A 312 5.35 -7.23 -3.54
N GLY A 313 5.54 -6.31 -4.48
CA GLY A 313 6.82 -5.67 -4.74
C GLY A 313 6.67 -4.17 -4.72
N SER A 314 7.64 -3.47 -4.12
CA SER A 314 7.66 -2.02 -4.05
C SER A 314 8.87 -1.45 -4.76
N ILE A 315 8.66 -0.30 -5.40
CA ILE A 315 9.68 0.52 -6.07
C ILE A 315 9.76 1.84 -5.31
N ALA A 316 10.93 2.16 -4.77
CA ALA A 316 11.09 3.33 -3.93
C ALA A 316 10.90 4.65 -4.69
N VAL A 317 11.35 4.69 -5.93
CA VAL A 317 11.38 5.90 -6.76
C VAL A 317 10.49 5.75 -7.99
N ALA A 318 9.31 6.36 -7.93
CA ALA A 318 8.40 6.52 -9.06
C ALA A 318 8.14 8.02 -9.30
N GLY A 319 7.04 8.57 -8.80
CA GLY A 319 6.75 10.01 -8.88
C GLY A 319 7.80 10.88 -8.19
N SER A 320 8.51 10.36 -7.19
CA SER A 320 9.66 11.05 -6.59
C SER A 320 10.81 11.30 -7.56
N GLY A 321 11.00 10.44 -8.57
CA GLY A 321 11.96 10.68 -9.65
C GLY A 321 11.57 11.88 -10.51
N VAL A 322 10.28 12.03 -10.82
CA VAL A 322 9.74 13.22 -11.50
C VAL A 322 9.93 14.46 -10.64
N LYS A 323 9.61 14.40 -9.34
CA LYS A 323 9.82 15.50 -8.38
C LYS A 323 11.30 15.89 -8.26
N PHE A 324 12.21 14.92 -8.32
CA PHE A 324 13.65 15.17 -8.32
C PHE A 324 14.08 16.02 -9.53
N LEU A 325 13.60 15.70 -10.73
CA LEU A 325 13.87 16.54 -11.92
C LEU A 325 13.31 17.95 -11.76
N MET A 326 12.16 18.10 -11.13
CA MET A 326 11.52 19.39 -10.89
C MET A 326 12.28 20.21 -9.84
N ASN A 327 12.37 19.68 -8.64
CA ASN A 327 12.76 20.43 -7.45
C ASN A 327 14.28 20.53 -7.28
N ASN A 328 15.02 19.50 -7.67
CA ASN A 328 16.46 19.43 -7.49
C ASN A 328 17.23 19.85 -8.73
N LEU A 329 16.75 19.49 -9.93
CA LEU A 329 17.41 19.82 -11.19
C LEU A 329 16.76 21.00 -11.93
N GLY A 330 15.61 21.50 -11.47
CA GLY A 330 14.96 22.68 -12.04
C GLY A 330 14.48 22.50 -13.49
N PHE A 331 14.07 21.29 -13.87
CA PHE A 331 13.62 21.02 -15.25
C PHE A 331 12.27 21.64 -15.56
N SER A 332 11.38 21.73 -14.57
CA SER A 332 10.07 22.36 -14.67
C SER A 332 9.49 22.59 -13.27
N PHE A 333 8.44 23.40 -13.17
CA PHE A 333 7.65 23.61 -11.95
C PHE A 333 6.35 22.76 -11.94
N ASP A 334 6.10 21.99 -13.00
CA ASP A 334 4.90 21.17 -13.17
C ASP A 334 5.28 19.77 -13.64
N SER A 335 4.73 18.75 -13.00
CA SER A 335 4.99 17.33 -13.30
C SER A 335 4.52 16.94 -14.71
N SER A 336 3.44 17.55 -15.22
CA SER A 336 2.95 17.31 -16.58
C SER A 336 3.98 17.75 -17.62
N LYS A 337 4.71 18.82 -17.33
CA LYS A 337 5.76 19.34 -18.21
C LYS A 337 6.99 18.43 -18.30
N ILE A 338 7.25 17.62 -17.27
CA ILE A 338 8.30 16.59 -17.36
C ILE A 338 7.89 15.51 -18.38
N THR A 339 6.61 15.12 -18.40
CA THR A 339 6.09 14.20 -19.42
C THR A 339 6.17 14.81 -20.82
N GLU A 340 5.78 16.08 -21.01
CA GLU A 340 5.91 16.77 -22.28
C GLU A 340 7.37 16.83 -22.74
N LEU A 341 8.29 17.16 -21.81
CA LEU A 341 9.72 17.20 -22.07
C LEU A 341 10.27 15.84 -22.50
N ALA A 342 9.86 14.76 -21.85
CA ALA A 342 10.19 13.40 -22.23
C ALA A 342 9.66 13.03 -23.63
N GLY A 343 8.53 13.60 -24.03
CA GLY A 343 7.91 13.43 -25.34
C GLY A 343 8.57 14.25 -26.48
N THR A 344 9.50 15.19 -26.16
CA THR A 344 10.23 15.94 -27.19
C THR A 344 11.30 15.12 -27.91
N VAL A 345 11.59 13.92 -27.41
CA VAL A 345 12.60 13.01 -27.98
C VAL A 345 11.95 11.66 -28.33
N GLU A 346 12.41 11.04 -29.39
CA GLU A 346 11.90 9.75 -29.87
C GLU A 346 12.22 8.61 -28.92
N ASN A 347 13.40 8.64 -28.32
CA ASN A 347 13.92 7.61 -27.41
C ASN A 347 14.82 8.23 -26.34
N ASN A 348 15.43 7.43 -25.48
CA ASN A 348 16.31 7.90 -24.42
C ASN A 348 17.72 8.32 -24.86
N GLY A 349 18.03 8.32 -26.16
CA GLY A 349 19.36 8.66 -26.68
C GLY A 349 20.48 7.72 -26.24
N GLY A 350 20.15 6.50 -25.79
CA GLY A 350 21.09 5.54 -25.20
C GLY A 350 21.35 5.74 -23.70
N LEU A 351 20.63 6.66 -23.08
CA LEU A 351 20.76 7.01 -21.67
C LEU A 351 19.98 6.02 -20.79
N VAL A 352 20.55 5.64 -19.64
CA VAL A 352 19.84 4.87 -18.60
C VAL A 352 20.02 5.60 -17.28
N PHE A 353 18.91 5.91 -16.61
CA PHE A 353 18.93 6.46 -15.27
C PHE A 353 18.49 5.40 -14.26
N VAL A 354 19.41 4.88 -13.47
CA VAL A 354 19.11 4.02 -12.32
C VAL A 354 18.76 4.91 -11.14
N THR A 355 17.47 5.03 -10.82
CA THR A 355 16.95 5.95 -9.79
C THR A 355 17.06 5.38 -8.37
N ALA A 356 18.21 4.85 -8.01
CA ALA A 356 18.50 4.22 -6.72
C ALA A 356 18.88 5.25 -5.65
N PHE A 357 18.02 6.25 -5.38
CA PHE A 357 18.32 7.36 -4.46
C PHE A 357 18.60 6.89 -3.02
N SER A 358 18.00 5.78 -2.62
CA SER A 358 18.23 5.10 -1.34
C SER A 358 18.38 3.58 -1.55
N GLY A 359 19.11 3.21 -2.60
CA GLY A 359 19.19 1.82 -3.06
C GLY A 359 18.02 1.42 -3.97
N LEU A 360 17.96 0.14 -4.33
CA LEU A 360 16.89 -0.48 -5.09
C LEU A 360 16.15 -1.50 -4.21
N PHE A 361 14.83 -1.45 -4.23
CA PHE A 361 13.97 -2.41 -3.54
C PHE A 361 13.73 -3.67 -4.37
N ALA A 362 12.57 -4.29 -4.22
CA ALA A 362 12.23 -5.51 -4.93
C ALA A 362 12.44 -5.39 -6.45
N PRO A 363 12.89 -6.45 -7.13
CA PRO A 363 13.41 -7.70 -6.59
C PRO A 363 14.91 -7.65 -6.25
N TYR A 364 15.56 -6.51 -6.43
CA TYR A 364 17.03 -6.37 -6.41
C TYR A 364 17.63 -6.35 -5.00
N TRP A 365 17.00 -5.64 -4.06
CA TRP A 365 17.48 -5.42 -2.68
C TRP A 365 18.95 -5.00 -2.60
N ILE A 366 19.30 -3.97 -3.41
CA ILE A 366 20.66 -3.40 -3.47
C ILE A 366 20.69 -2.15 -2.59
N THR A 367 21.55 -2.16 -1.57
CA THR A 367 21.71 -1.05 -0.60
C THR A 367 23.00 -0.26 -0.78
N ASP A 368 23.97 -0.82 -1.52
CA ASP A 368 25.31 -0.27 -1.76
C ASP A 368 25.40 0.57 -3.04
N THR A 369 24.28 1.17 -3.46
CA THR A 369 24.18 1.98 -4.67
C THR A 369 23.44 3.29 -4.45
N GLN A 370 23.67 4.24 -5.35
CA GLN A 370 22.96 5.51 -5.45
C GLN A 370 22.48 5.80 -6.87
N GLY A 371 21.68 6.87 -7.03
CA GLY A 371 21.20 7.30 -8.34
C GLY A 371 22.35 7.54 -9.34
N THR A 372 22.31 6.84 -10.47
CA THR A 372 23.40 6.86 -11.47
C THR A 372 22.85 6.99 -12.87
N ILE A 373 23.45 7.85 -13.69
CA ILE A 373 23.09 8.03 -15.09
C ILE A 373 24.22 7.51 -15.96
N PHE A 374 23.91 6.57 -16.86
CA PHE A 374 24.82 6.03 -17.86
C PHE A 374 24.48 6.51 -19.27
N GLY A 375 25.47 6.57 -20.15
CA GLY A 375 25.26 6.82 -21.57
C GLY A 375 25.12 8.29 -21.96
N ILE A 376 25.60 9.23 -21.11
CA ILE A 376 25.62 10.67 -21.44
C ILE A 376 26.60 10.91 -22.59
N THR A 377 26.16 11.66 -23.60
CA THR A 377 26.96 12.12 -24.75
C THR A 377 26.70 13.60 -25.01
N GLN A 378 27.41 14.20 -25.94
CA GLN A 378 27.17 15.59 -26.37
C GLN A 378 25.78 15.78 -27.02
N HIS A 379 25.13 14.71 -27.47
CA HIS A 379 23.77 14.71 -28.01
C HIS A 379 22.70 14.73 -26.91
N THR A 380 23.04 14.39 -25.66
CA THR A 380 22.10 14.29 -24.56
C THR A 380 21.41 15.61 -24.26
N GLN A 381 20.09 15.60 -24.22
CA GLN A 381 19.21 16.73 -23.91
C GLN A 381 18.39 16.44 -22.65
N ARG A 382 17.76 17.49 -22.08
CA ARG A 382 16.85 17.33 -20.93
C ARG A 382 15.72 16.32 -21.19
N GLY A 383 15.20 16.27 -22.42
CA GLY A 383 14.19 15.32 -22.84
C GLY A 383 14.62 13.86 -22.67
N HIS A 384 15.88 13.54 -23.01
CA HIS A 384 16.43 12.20 -22.83
C HIS A 384 16.52 11.80 -21.35
N ILE A 385 16.90 12.74 -20.46
CA ILE A 385 16.96 12.50 -19.01
C ILE A 385 15.54 12.31 -18.45
N ALA A 386 14.59 13.17 -18.85
CA ALA A 386 13.19 13.05 -18.44
C ALA A 386 12.59 11.70 -18.86
N ARG A 387 12.85 11.28 -20.12
CA ARG A 387 12.40 10.00 -20.64
C ARG A 387 13.03 8.82 -19.88
N ALA A 388 14.34 8.84 -19.66
CA ALA A 388 15.04 7.79 -18.91
C ALA A 388 14.53 7.69 -17.46
N THR A 389 14.07 8.79 -16.86
CA THR A 389 13.43 8.78 -15.52
C THR A 389 12.09 8.05 -15.54
N LEU A 390 11.25 8.27 -16.56
CA LEU A 390 9.99 7.51 -16.72
C LEU A 390 10.26 6.03 -17.04
N GLU A 391 11.25 5.74 -17.88
CA GLU A 391 11.65 4.38 -18.23
C GLU A 391 12.18 3.61 -17.00
N ALA A 392 12.87 4.27 -16.07
CA ALA A 392 13.43 3.64 -14.88
C ALA A 392 12.38 2.91 -14.03
N VAL A 393 11.25 3.56 -13.74
CA VAL A 393 10.16 2.94 -12.98
C VAL A 393 9.51 1.81 -13.78
N CYS A 394 9.41 1.95 -15.11
CA CYS A 394 8.82 0.93 -15.98
C CYS A 394 9.70 -0.33 -16.08
N TYR A 395 11.02 -0.20 -16.13
CA TYR A 395 11.95 -1.34 -16.07
C TYR A 395 11.93 -2.02 -14.71
N GLN A 396 11.88 -1.26 -13.62
CA GLN A 396 11.75 -1.84 -12.28
C GLN A 396 10.40 -2.58 -12.14
N THR A 397 9.31 -2.02 -12.67
CA THR A 397 8.00 -2.69 -12.72
C THR A 397 8.10 -4.04 -13.46
N LYS A 398 8.75 -4.07 -14.63
CA LYS A 398 8.98 -5.33 -15.39
C LYS A 398 9.75 -6.35 -14.53
N ALA A 399 10.82 -5.94 -13.87
CA ALA A 399 11.61 -6.85 -13.04
C ALA A 399 10.81 -7.44 -11.87
N VAL A 400 9.94 -6.62 -11.23
CA VAL A 400 9.04 -7.08 -10.18
C VAL A 400 8.02 -8.08 -10.73
N LEU A 401 7.38 -7.78 -11.86
CA LEU A 401 6.39 -8.66 -12.50
C LEU A 401 7.02 -10.00 -12.91
N ASP A 402 8.24 -10.00 -13.44
CA ASP A 402 8.95 -11.24 -13.81
C ASP A 402 9.24 -12.11 -12.58
N ALA A 403 9.57 -11.49 -11.44
CA ALA A 403 9.74 -12.20 -10.18
C ALA A 403 8.41 -12.80 -9.69
N MET A 404 7.31 -12.06 -9.83
CA MET A 404 5.97 -12.52 -9.45
C MET A 404 5.49 -13.71 -10.27
N GLU A 405 5.68 -13.66 -11.59
CA GLU A 405 5.35 -14.80 -12.47
C GLU A 405 6.18 -16.05 -12.15
N LYS A 406 7.49 -15.88 -11.89
CA LYS A 406 8.38 -17.00 -11.52
C LYS A 406 7.98 -17.65 -10.20
N ASP A 407 7.63 -16.85 -9.19
CA ASP A 407 7.26 -17.37 -7.86
C ASP A 407 5.86 -17.98 -7.86
N SER A 408 4.88 -17.35 -8.53
CA SER A 408 3.48 -17.79 -8.54
C SER A 408 3.20 -18.92 -9.51
N GLY A 409 3.96 -19.01 -10.61
CA GLY A 409 3.69 -19.92 -11.71
C GLY A 409 2.46 -19.55 -12.56
N HIS A 410 1.82 -18.41 -12.30
CA HIS A 410 0.69 -17.89 -13.08
C HIS A 410 1.18 -16.80 -14.02
N PRO A 411 0.86 -16.86 -15.33
CA PRO A 411 1.22 -15.78 -16.25
C PRO A 411 0.39 -14.53 -16.00
N LEU A 412 1.03 -13.37 -16.08
CA LEU A 412 0.37 -12.07 -16.06
C LEU A 412 -0.48 -11.90 -17.33
N GLN A 413 -1.74 -11.55 -17.16
CA GLN A 413 -2.68 -11.33 -18.28
C GLN A 413 -2.81 -9.87 -18.67
N GLU A 414 -2.87 -8.99 -17.66
CA GLU A 414 -2.96 -7.55 -17.82
C GLU A 414 -2.34 -6.87 -16.59
N LEU A 415 -1.86 -5.66 -16.76
CA LEU A 415 -1.45 -4.81 -15.63
C LEU A 415 -2.42 -3.65 -15.48
N LYS A 416 -3.18 -3.64 -14.40
CA LYS A 416 -4.05 -2.52 -14.04
C LYS A 416 -3.26 -1.44 -13.33
N VAL A 417 -3.52 -0.18 -13.67
CA VAL A 417 -2.71 0.94 -13.17
C VAL A 417 -3.57 2.06 -12.62
N ASP A 418 -3.10 2.66 -11.53
CA ASP A 418 -3.67 3.86 -10.93
C ASP A 418 -2.57 4.75 -10.31
N GLY A 419 -2.97 5.76 -9.55
CA GLY A 419 -2.05 6.73 -8.96
C GLY A 419 -1.61 7.84 -9.92
N GLY A 420 -0.91 8.84 -9.37
CA GLY A 420 -0.61 10.10 -10.06
C GLY A 420 0.17 9.96 -11.36
N MET A 421 1.20 9.10 -11.43
CA MET A 421 1.97 8.90 -12.66
C MET A 421 1.20 8.19 -13.77
N SER A 422 0.15 7.43 -13.44
CA SER A 422 -0.70 6.80 -14.46
C SER A 422 -1.44 7.81 -15.33
N ASN A 423 -1.48 9.10 -14.93
CA ASN A 423 -1.99 10.20 -15.75
C ASN A 423 -1.14 10.47 -16.99
N SER A 424 0.14 10.13 -16.97
CA SER A 424 1.04 10.28 -18.11
C SER A 424 0.80 9.18 -19.14
N GLU A 425 0.19 9.52 -20.27
CA GLU A 425 -0.01 8.57 -21.37
C GLU A 425 1.31 8.04 -21.93
N LEU A 426 2.33 8.90 -21.98
CA LEU A 426 3.67 8.51 -22.41
C LEU A 426 4.27 7.46 -21.46
N CYS A 427 4.14 7.66 -20.13
CA CYS A 427 4.65 6.69 -19.17
C CYS A 427 3.92 5.34 -19.30
N MET A 428 2.60 5.35 -19.47
CA MET A 428 1.81 4.13 -19.66
C MET A 428 2.15 3.42 -20.98
N GLN A 429 2.37 4.18 -22.06
CA GLN A 429 2.84 3.60 -23.34
C GLN A 429 4.24 2.99 -23.21
N ILE A 430 5.17 3.68 -22.52
CA ILE A 430 6.52 3.14 -22.23
C ILE A 430 6.40 1.83 -21.45
N GLN A 431 5.50 1.78 -20.44
CA GLN A 431 5.29 0.56 -19.68
C GLN A 431 4.78 -0.59 -20.56
N ALA A 432 3.80 -0.32 -21.45
CA ALA A 432 3.31 -1.31 -22.40
C ALA A 432 4.42 -1.79 -23.36
N ASP A 433 5.23 -0.86 -23.86
CA ASP A 433 6.34 -1.15 -24.78
C ASP A 433 7.42 -2.02 -24.11
N ILE A 434 7.71 -1.79 -22.82
CA ILE A 434 8.66 -2.61 -22.05
C ILE A 434 8.11 -4.02 -21.80
N LEU A 435 6.79 -4.19 -21.74
CA LEU A 435 6.11 -5.49 -21.60
C LEU A 435 5.76 -6.16 -22.94
N ALA A 436 6.31 -5.68 -24.05
CA ALA A 436 5.99 -6.16 -25.42
C ALA A 436 6.29 -7.64 -25.65
N GLU A 437 7.27 -8.24 -24.95
CA GLU A 437 7.62 -9.66 -25.07
C GLU A 437 6.43 -10.56 -24.78
N ASN A 438 5.70 -10.29 -23.71
CA ASN A 438 4.54 -11.06 -23.25
C ASN A 438 3.21 -10.47 -23.75
N LYS A 439 3.24 -9.35 -24.48
CA LYS A 439 2.06 -8.62 -24.98
C LYS A 439 1.06 -8.25 -23.87
N ILE A 440 1.58 -7.85 -22.71
CA ILE A 440 0.77 -7.49 -21.56
C ILE A 440 0.17 -6.10 -21.78
N PRO A 441 -1.16 -5.94 -21.85
CA PRO A 441 -1.80 -4.63 -21.94
C PRO A 441 -1.74 -3.92 -20.59
N ILE A 442 -1.62 -2.59 -20.64
CA ILE A 442 -1.77 -1.72 -19.49
C ILE A 442 -3.20 -1.18 -19.49
N VAL A 443 -3.95 -1.43 -18.43
CA VAL A 443 -5.36 -1.02 -18.30
C VAL A 443 -5.47 0.06 -17.23
N ARG A 444 -5.93 1.23 -17.63
CA ARG A 444 -6.14 2.39 -16.75
C ARG A 444 -7.63 2.71 -16.66
N PRO A 445 -8.26 2.58 -15.48
CA PRO A 445 -9.66 2.94 -15.32
C PRO A 445 -9.85 4.47 -15.47
N LYS A 446 -11.05 4.90 -15.88
CA LYS A 446 -11.39 6.32 -15.94
C LYS A 446 -11.45 6.93 -14.54
N MET A 447 -12.17 6.28 -13.62
CA MET A 447 -12.21 6.65 -12.21
C MET A 447 -11.05 5.97 -11.48
N ARG A 448 -10.20 6.74 -10.81
CA ARG A 448 -8.89 6.31 -10.27
C ARG A 448 -8.84 6.21 -8.76
N GLU A 449 -9.94 6.49 -8.07
CA GLU A 449 -10.07 6.33 -6.62
C GLU A 449 -10.29 4.84 -6.27
N THR A 450 -9.44 3.98 -6.83
CA THR A 450 -9.57 2.51 -6.77
C THR A 450 -9.36 1.98 -5.37
N THR A 451 -8.50 2.62 -4.57
CA THR A 451 -8.26 2.28 -3.16
C THR A 451 -9.55 2.49 -2.34
N ALA A 452 -10.15 3.67 -2.43
CA ALA A 452 -11.42 3.95 -1.75
C ALA A 452 -12.56 3.06 -2.27
N LEU A 453 -12.61 2.81 -3.59
CA LEU A 453 -13.59 1.89 -4.18
C LEU A 453 -13.44 0.47 -3.64
N GLY A 454 -12.21 -0.01 -3.42
CA GLY A 454 -11.96 -1.33 -2.86
C GLY A 454 -12.58 -1.51 -1.47
N ALA A 455 -12.45 -0.51 -0.60
CA ALA A 455 -13.10 -0.53 0.72
C ALA A 455 -14.64 -0.47 0.59
N ALA A 456 -15.16 0.34 -0.33
CA ALA A 456 -16.59 0.36 -0.62
C ALA A 456 -17.09 -1.01 -1.13
N ILE A 457 -16.31 -1.68 -1.99
CA ILE A 457 -16.63 -3.03 -2.48
C ILE A 457 -16.67 -4.03 -1.31
N ALA A 458 -15.66 -4.04 -0.43
CA ALA A 458 -15.65 -4.94 0.73
C ALA A 458 -16.88 -4.72 1.61
N ALA A 459 -17.23 -3.46 1.90
CA ALA A 459 -18.40 -3.12 2.70
C ALA A 459 -19.72 -3.47 2.01
N GLY A 460 -19.85 -3.12 0.75
CA GLY A 460 -21.07 -3.38 -0.04
C GLY A 460 -21.32 -4.86 -0.29
N PHE A 461 -20.26 -5.67 -0.40
CA PHE A 461 -20.36 -7.12 -0.50
C PHE A 461 -20.95 -7.72 0.79
N ALA A 462 -20.44 -7.33 1.97
CA ALA A 462 -21.00 -7.76 3.26
C ALA A 462 -22.45 -7.29 3.47
N ALA A 463 -22.81 -6.11 2.97
CA ALA A 463 -24.16 -5.56 3.05
C ALA A 463 -25.13 -6.10 1.97
N GLY A 464 -24.65 -6.97 1.06
CA GLY A 464 -25.46 -7.57 0.00
C GLY A 464 -25.81 -6.64 -1.16
N VAL A 465 -25.12 -5.51 -1.32
CA VAL A 465 -25.26 -4.61 -2.48
C VAL A 465 -24.79 -5.30 -3.75
N TRP A 466 -23.71 -6.05 -3.66
CA TRP A 466 -23.24 -7.02 -4.65
C TRP A 466 -23.29 -8.41 -4.06
N LYS A 467 -23.76 -9.38 -4.82
CA LYS A 467 -24.05 -10.74 -4.34
C LYS A 467 -22.88 -11.72 -4.55
N ASN A 468 -22.04 -11.43 -5.52
CA ASN A 468 -20.92 -12.30 -5.91
C ASN A 468 -19.86 -11.51 -6.68
N PHE A 469 -18.71 -12.14 -6.94
CA PHE A 469 -17.59 -11.53 -7.65
C PHE A 469 -17.89 -11.20 -9.13
N GLU A 470 -18.83 -11.90 -9.76
CA GLU A 470 -19.22 -11.60 -11.16
C GLU A 470 -19.90 -10.24 -11.26
N GLU A 471 -20.78 -9.90 -10.30
CA GLU A 471 -21.37 -8.55 -10.25
C GLU A 471 -20.32 -7.46 -10.03
N LEU A 472 -19.24 -7.76 -9.28
CA LEU A 472 -18.15 -6.82 -9.03
C LEU A 472 -17.30 -6.54 -10.27
N LYS A 473 -17.18 -7.49 -11.21
CA LYS A 473 -16.40 -7.31 -12.44
C LYS A 473 -16.94 -6.16 -13.31
N GLU A 474 -18.24 -5.85 -13.21
CA GLU A 474 -18.87 -4.77 -13.96
C GLU A 474 -18.71 -3.37 -13.30
N VAL A 475 -18.20 -3.31 -12.07
CA VAL A 475 -18.01 -2.06 -11.34
C VAL A 475 -16.83 -1.26 -11.90
N ASN A 476 -17.00 0.02 -12.20
CA ASN A 476 -15.97 0.93 -12.70
C ASN A 476 -15.27 0.43 -13.99
N THR A 477 -16.02 -0.07 -14.95
CA THR A 477 -15.47 -0.54 -16.24
C THR A 477 -15.65 0.48 -17.37
N VAL A 478 -16.51 1.47 -17.19
CA VAL A 478 -16.84 2.44 -18.25
C VAL A 478 -15.69 3.43 -18.45
N GLY A 479 -15.18 3.53 -19.68
CA GLY A 479 -14.19 4.51 -20.10
C GLY A 479 -12.76 4.14 -19.71
N GLU A 480 -12.44 2.87 -19.54
CA GLU A 480 -11.06 2.38 -19.40
C GLU A 480 -10.22 2.74 -20.62
N THR A 481 -8.95 3.03 -20.39
CA THR A 481 -7.94 3.24 -21.45
C THR A 481 -7.00 2.04 -21.45
N VAL A 482 -6.84 1.41 -22.61
CA VAL A 482 -5.92 0.28 -22.82
C VAL A 482 -4.72 0.75 -23.62
N PHE A 483 -3.52 0.49 -23.11
CA PHE A 483 -2.26 0.73 -23.82
C PHE A 483 -1.67 -0.62 -24.22
N GLU A 484 -1.55 -0.82 -25.51
CA GLU A 484 -0.87 -1.98 -26.08
C GLU A 484 0.53 -1.61 -26.53
N ALA A 485 1.44 -2.59 -26.55
CA ALA A 485 2.81 -2.38 -26.99
C ALA A 485 2.84 -1.94 -28.47
N LYS A 486 3.56 -0.86 -28.75
CA LYS A 486 3.90 -0.39 -30.11
C LYS A 486 5.33 -0.74 -30.49
N MET A 487 6.17 -1.06 -29.49
CA MET A 487 7.55 -1.48 -29.67
C MET A 487 7.61 -2.96 -30.03
N GLU A 488 8.53 -3.33 -30.92
CA GLU A 488 8.82 -4.72 -31.21
C GLU A 488 9.48 -5.42 -30.01
N ALA A 489 9.09 -6.68 -29.72
CA ALA A 489 9.61 -7.45 -28.59
C ALA A 489 11.15 -7.51 -28.55
N LYS A 490 11.82 -7.61 -29.73
CA LYS A 490 13.29 -7.60 -29.82
C LYS A 490 13.93 -6.29 -29.32
N ASP A 491 13.26 -5.16 -29.51
CA ASP A 491 13.80 -3.85 -29.11
C ASP A 491 13.52 -3.59 -27.61
N SER A 492 12.37 -4.04 -27.11
CA SER A 492 12.09 -4.12 -25.67
C SER A 492 13.16 -4.96 -24.95
N ALA A 493 13.45 -6.18 -25.45
CA ALA A 493 14.48 -7.05 -24.88
C ALA A 493 15.87 -6.41 -24.84
N LYS A 494 16.25 -5.61 -25.85
CA LYS A 494 17.53 -4.85 -25.84
C LYS A 494 17.53 -3.79 -24.72
N GLY A 495 16.41 -3.09 -24.54
CA GLY A 495 16.25 -2.10 -23.48
C GLY A 495 16.39 -2.72 -22.09
N ILE A 496 15.72 -3.87 -21.87
CA ILE A 496 15.78 -4.63 -20.61
C ILE A 496 17.22 -5.05 -20.30
N LYS A 497 17.93 -5.64 -21.26
CA LYS A 497 19.34 -6.03 -21.09
C LYS A 497 20.25 -4.84 -20.76
N ARG A 498 19.98 -3.68 -21.36
CA ARG A 498 20.73 -2.45 -21.05
C ARG A 498 20.44 -1.97 -19.64
N TRP A 499 19.19 -2.00 -19.21
CA TRP A 499 18.77 -1.70 -17.83
C TRP A 499 19.46 -2.62 -16.81
N GLU A 500 19.39 -3.94 -16.99
CA GLU A 500 20.03 -4.93 -16.12
C GLU A 500 21.56 -4.71 -16.02
N ARG A 501 22.18 -4.39 -17.14
CA ARG A 501 23.61 -4.04 -17.16
C ARG A 501 23.88 -2.78 -16.32
N ALA A 502 23.05 -1.74 -16.45
CA ALA A 502 23.19 -0.50 -15.69
C ALA A 502 23.02 -0.74 -14.18
N VAL A 503 22.00 -1.52 -13.79
CA VAL A 503 21.80 -1.93 -12.38
C VAL A 503 23.01 -2.67 -11.82
N ASN A 504 23.59 -3.57 -12.59
CA ASN A 504 24.80 -4.29 -12.14
C ASN A 504 26.04 -3.39 -12.05
N MET A 505 26.16 -2.37 -12.91
CA MET A 505 27.29 -1.46 -12.92
C MET A 505 27.27 -0.42 -11.79
N CYS A 506 26.11 -0.16 -11.17
CA CYS A 506 26.02 0.80 -10.07
C CYS A 506 26.19 0.16 -8.68
N ARG A 507 26.33 -1.17 -8.57
CA ARG A 507 26.63 -1.87 -7.32
C ARG A 507 27.99 -1.48 -6.76
N GLY A 508 28.12 -1.45 -5.43
CA GLY A 508 29.36 -1.12 -4.76
C GLY A 508 29.77 0.34 -4.91
N TRP A 509 28.85 1.24 -5.26
CA TRP A 509 29.13 2.67 -5.32
C TRP A 509 29.33 3.28 -3.92
N LEU A 510 28.50 2.86 -2.95
CA LEU A 510 28.69 3.21 -1.55
C LEU A 510 29.72 2.26 -0.97
N VAL A 511 30.95 2.76 -0.84
CA VAL A 511 31.98 2.11 -0.05
C VAL A 511 31.78 2.63 1.37
N ASP A 512 31.75 1.73 2.37
CA ASP A 512 31.86 2.15 3.77
C ASP A 512 33.25 2.82 3.90
N ASP A 513 33.26 4.15 3.87
CA ASP A 513 34.44 4.90 4.28
C ASP A 513 34.61 4.62 5.78
N GLU A 514 35.55 3.76 6.13
CA GLU A 514 35.98 3.43 7.50
C GLU A 514 36.46 4.64 8.29
#